data_efc07daaf938fa3554e1adf35bf8a7f2
#
_entry.id   efc07daaf938fa3554e1adf35bf8a7f2
#
_cell.length_a   1.000
_cell.length_b   1.000
_cell.length_c   1.000
_cell.angle_alpha   90.00
_cell.angle_beta   90.00
_cell.angle_gamma   90.00
#
_symmetry.space_group_name_H-M   'P 1'
#
loop_
_entity.id
_entity.type
_entity.pdbx_description
1 polymer ?
#
loop_
_entity_poly.entity_id
_entity_poly.type
_entity_poly.pdbx_seq_one_letter_code
_entity_poly.pdbx_strand_id
1 'polypeptide(L)'
;AFLPVRPPGSVPEREFLQMCIRCGECFKACPNNVLQPEGFQQGLEGLWTPLVVADWAGCESSCNACGQVCPTGAIRPLPLEEKKEARMGLAIVNQSTCLPFAEKEACDLCVQECTAAGYDAIEYMQVGTQVDDDGNPVSDSGFLAPVVLTDKCVGCGLCQTRCYHINVKQKELLSESAIIIETGEDYEDRLMTGSYIELHNG
;
A
#
# COMPACT_ATOMS: atom_id res chain seq x y z
N ALA A 1 15.40 11.01 -2.15
CA ALA A 1 15.23 10.48 -3.51
C ALA A 1 13.84 9.85 -3.59
N PHE A 2 13.13 10.01 -4.70
CA PHE A 2 11.86 9.32 -4.93
C PHE A 2 12.15 7.82 -5.06
N LEU A 3 11.48 7.01 -4.24
CA LEU A 3 11.53 5.56 -4.33
C LEU A 3 10.14 5.08 -4.79
N PRO A 4 10.03 4.44 -5.96
CA PRO A 4 8.74 3.99 -6.48
C PRO A 4 8.27 2.76 -5.73
N VAL A 5 6.97 2.65 -5.50
CA VAL A 5 6.34 1.41 -5.04
C VAL A 5 6.42 0.40 -6.20
N ARG A 6 7.27 -0.60 -6.06
CA ARG A 6 7.41 -1.68 -7.06
C ARG A 6 6.38 -2.78 -6.83
N PRO A 7 6.01 -3.55 -7.87
CA PRO A 7 5.14 -4.71 -7.71
C PRO A 7 5.75 -5.79 -6.78
N PRO A 8 4.91 -6.62 -6.14
CA PRO A 8 5.38 -7.63 -5.20
C PRO A 8 6.33 -8.62 -5.88
N GLY A 9 7.39 -8.99 -5.19
CA GLY A 9 8.43 -9.87 -5.73
C GLY A 9 9.47 -9.15 -6.60
N SER A 10 9.43 -7.82 -6.70
CA SER A 10 10.51 -7.07 -7.34
C SER A 10 11.82 -7.30 -6.61
N VAL A 11 12.89 -7.52 -7.38
CA VAL A 11 14.26 -7.60 -6.83
C VAL A 11 14.72 -6.22 -6.35
N PRO A 12 15.84 -6.10 -5.58
CA PRO A 12 16.34 -4.82 -5.12
C PRO A 12 16.47 -3.80 -6.27
N GLU A 13 16.23 -2.51 -5.98
CA GLU A 13 16.01 -1.49 -7.01
C GLU A 13 17.13 -1.40 -8.04
N ARG A 14 18.38 -1.49 -7.59
CA ARG A 14 19.54 -1.43 -8.48
C ARG A 14 19.53 -2.56 -9.50
N GLU A 15 19.28 -3.78 -9.06
CA GLU A 15 19.19 -4.99 -9.87
C GLU A 15 17.92 -4.94 -10.74
N PHE A 16 16.83 -4.44 -10.18
CA PHE A 16 15.57 -4.25 -10.90
C PHE A 16 15.75 -3.37 -12.14
N LEU A 17 16.40 -2.22 -12.00
CA LEU A 17 16.66 -1.29 -13.12
C LEU A 17 17.56 -1.91 -14.20
N GLN A 18 18.49 -2.79 -13.81
CA GLN A 18 19.36 -3.50 -14.74
C GLN A 18 18.66 -4.66 -15.46
N MET A 19 17.75 -5.35 -14.77
CA MET A 19 17.05 -6.52 -15.29
C MET A 19 15.79 -6.18 -16.08
N CYS A 20 15.10 -5.10 -15.72
CA CYS A 20 13.86 -4.70 -16.36
C CYS A 20 14.10 -4.20 -17.80
N ILE A 21 13.66 -4.98 -18.77
CA ILE A 21 13.76 -4.62 -20.21
C ILE A 21 12.61 -3.74 -20.70
N ARG A 22 11.73 -3.29 -19.81
CA ARG A 22 10.63 -2.37 -20.12
C ARG A 22 9.64 -2.89 -21.17
N CYS A 23 9.45 -4.22 -21.21
CA CYS A 23 8.61 -4.90 -22.21
C CYS A 23 7.11 -4.62 -22.03
N GLY A 24 6.67 -4.19 -20.83
CA GLY A 24 5.27 -3.85 -20.55
C GLY A 24 4.34 -5.04 -20.29
N GLU A 25 4.84 -6.29 -20.27
CA GLU A 25 4.00 -7.47 -20.05
C GLU A 25 3.32 -7.46 -18.68
N CYS A 26 3.99 -6.94 -17.64
CA CYS A 26 3.42 -6.79 -16.30
C CYS A 26 2.23 -5.82 -16.27
N PHE A 27 2.23 -4.77 -17.08
CA PHE A 27 1.09 -3.84 -17.22
C PHE A 27 -0.13 -4.55 -17.80
N LYS A 28 0.08 -5.32 -18.88
CA LYS A 28 -0.99 -6.06 -19.57
C LYS A 28 -1.56 -7.18 -18.71
N ALA A 29 -0.73 -7.80 -17.88
CA ALA A 29 -1.15 -8.90 -17.01
C ALA A 29 -1.86 -8.43 -15.74
N CYS A 30 -1.76 -7.14 -15.38
CA CYS A 30 -2.36 -6.61 -14.17
C CYS A 30 -3.87 -6.40 -14.35
N PRO A 31 -4.74 -7.17 -13.67
CA PRO A 31 -6.20 -7.07 -13.87
C PRO A 31 -6.77 -5.73 -13.40
N ASN A 32 -6.16 -5.11 -12.39
CA ASN A 32 -6.62 -3.84 -11.84
C ASN A 32 -5.96 -2.61 -12.49
N ASN A 33 -5.04 -2.82 -13.46
CA ASN A 33 -4.24 -1.76 -14.08
C ASN A 33 -3.50 -0.87 -13.04
N VAL A 34 -3.17 -1.41 -11.86
CA VAL A 34 -2.47 -0.67 -10.81
C VAL A 34 -1.03 -0.34 -11.21
N LEU A 35 -0.43 -1.17 -12.09
CA LEU A 35 0.92 -0.95 -12.60
C LEU A 35 0.87 0.07 -13.73
N GLN A 36 1.57 1.17 -13.53
CA GLN A 36 1.72 2.24 -14.51
C GLN A 36 3.19 2.42 -14.89
N PRO A 37 3.49 2.89 -16.09
CA PRO A 37 4.86 3.19 -16.47
C PRO A 37 5.37 4.41 -15.69
N GLU A 38 6.55 4.27 -15.10
CA GLU A 38 7.23 5.39 -14.46
C GLU A 38 7.62 6.46 -15.49
N GLY A 39 7.44 7.73 -15.11
CA GLY A 39 7.90 8.88 -15.88
C GLY A 39 9.37 9.20 -15.60
N PHE A 40 9.66 10.47 -15.29
CA PHE A 40 11.02 10.95 -15.04
C PHE A 40 11.35 11.13 -13.55
N GLN A 41 10.57 10.57 -12.65
CA GLN A 41 10.72 10.77 -11.20
C GLN A 41 12.05 10.24 -10.67
N GLN A 42 12.55 9.13 -11.26
CA GLN A 42 13.88 8.57 -11.01
C GLN A 42 14.89 8.90 -12.13
N GLY A 43 14.60 9.88 -12.98
CA GLY A 43 15.41 10.19 -14.16
C GLY A 43 15.23 9.17 -15.28
N LEU A 44 16.23 9.07 -16.16
CA LEU A 44 16.15 8.21 -17.34
C LEU A 44 16.23 6.71 -17.01
N GLU A 45 16.84 6.35 -15.90
CA GLU A 45 17.03 4.96 -15.50
C GLU A 45 15.71 4.31 -15.08
N GLY A 46 14.82 5.06 -14.43
CA GLY A 46 13.49 4.59 -14.04
C GLY A 46 12.46 4.61 -15.16
N LEU A 47 12.72 5.39 -16.21
CA LEU A 47 11.75 5.63 -17.28
C LEU A 47 11.15 4.34 -17.84
N TRP A 48 9.80 4.30 -17.88
CA TRP A 48 9.02 3.18 -18.41
C TRP A 48 9.10 1.87 -17.60
N THR A 49 9.67 1.90 -16.41
CA THR A 49 9.61 0.76 -15.48
C THR A 49 8.27 0.73 -14.74
N PRO A 50 7.77 -0.45 -14.30
CA PRO A 50 6.49 -0.53 -13.61
C PRO A 50 6.55 0.04 -12.20
N LEU A 51 5.57 0.87 -11.86
CA LEU A 51 5.31 1.30 -10.51
C LEU A 51 3.83 1.09 -10.13
N VAL A 52 3.56 0.90 -8.87
CA VAL A 52 2.21 0.84 -8.30
C VAL A 52 1.71 2.26 -8.10
N VAL A 53 0.56 2.61 -8.69
CA VAL A 53 -0.10 3.90 -8.50
C VAL A 53 -1.35 3.68 -7.65
N ALA A 54 -1.20 3.77 -6.34
CA ALA A 54 -2.23 3.42 -5.37
C ALA A 54 -3.44 4.38 -5.34
N ASP A 55 -3.32 5.60 -5.88
CA ASP A 55 -4.48 6.47 -6.10
C ASP A 55 -5.38 5.95 -7.24
N TRP A 56 -4.80 5.22 -8.18
CA TRP A 56 -5.55 4.63 -9.29
C TRP A 56 -6.23 3.33 -8.89
N ALA A 57 -5.45 2.37 -8.38
CA ALA A 57 -5.95 1.07 -7.94
C ALA A 57 -4.96 0.43 -6.95
N GLY A 58 -5.43 -0.55 -6.15
CA GLY A 58 -4.57 -1.35 -5.29
C GLY A 58 -4.18 -2.69 -5.90
N CYS A 59 -3.13 -3.29 -5.36
CA CYS A 59 -2.66 -4.62 -5.74
C CYS A 59 -3.51 -5.70 -5.07
N GLU A 60 -4.21 -6.50 -5.88
CA GLU A 60 -5.12 -7.56 -5.42
C GLU A 60 -4.37 -8.68 -4.68
N SER A 61 -4.87 -9.09 -3.51
CA SER A 61 -4.25 -10.12 -2.67
C SER A 61 -4.19 -11.50 -3.33
N SER A 62 -5.17 -11.81 -4.17
CA SER A 62 -5.31 -13.09 -4.88
C SER A 62 -4.61 -13.15 -6.24
N CYS A 63 -3.79 -12.14 -6.58
CA CYS A 63 -3.13 -12.02 -7.88
C CYS A 63 -1.61 -11.96 -7.76
N ASN A 64 -0.91 -12.73 -8.60
CA ASN A 64 0.56 -12.76 -8.75
C ASN A 64 1.01 -12.67 -10.22
N ALA A 65 0.12 -12.22 -11.12
CA ALA A 65 0.31 -12.31 -12.57
C ALA A 65 1.55 -11.57 -13.08
N CYS A 66 1.88 -10.41 -12.51
CA CYS A 66 3.02 -9.59 -12.96
C CYS A 66 4.37 -10.33 -12.89
N GLY A 67 4.60 -11.12 -11.84
CA GLY A 67 5.79 -11.96 -11.70
C GLY A 67 5.78 -13.15 -12.66
N GLN A 68 4.60 -13.76 -12.92
CA GLN A 68 4.48 -14.91 -13.79
C GLN A 68 4.81 -14.60 -15.26
N VAL A 69 4.62 -13.34 -15.69
CA VAL A 69 4.88 -12.91 -17.07
C VAL A 69 6.21 -12.17 -17.24
N CYS A 70 6.96 -11.93 -16.19
CA CYS A 70 8.21 -11.18 -16.26
C CYS A 70 9.32 -12.04 -16.89
N PRO A 71 9.80 -11.75 -18.13
CA PRO A 71 10.74 -12.62 -18.84
C PRO A 71 12.15 -12.61 -18.26
N THR A 72 12.50 -11.56 -17.51
CA THR A 72 13.84 -11.38 -16.94
C THR A 72 13.93 -11.74 -15.46
N GLY A 73 12.78 -11.96 -14.80
CA GLY A 73 12.73 -12.16 -13.36
C GLY A 73 13.00 -10.89 -12.54
N ALA A 74 12.98 -9.70 -13.15
CA ALA A 74 13.02 -8.42 -12.40
C ALA A 74 11.86 -8.35 -11.39
N ILE A 75 10.72 -8.95 -11.74
CA ILE A 75 9.64 -9.29 -10.82
C ILE A 75 9.64 -10.83 -10.73
N ARG A 76 9.94 -11.34 -9.56
CA ARG A 76 10.03 -12.79 -9.31
C ARG A 76 8.66 -13.46 -9.44
N PRO A 77 8.57 -14.66 -10.03
CA PRO A 77 7.33 -15.43 -10.10
C PRO A 77 7.05 -16.08 -8.74
N LEU A 78 6.36 -15.36 -7.87
CA LEU A 78 6.02 -15.85 -6.54
C LEU A 78 4.76 -16.70 -6.55
N PRO A 79 4.68 -17.80 -5.76
CA PRO A 79 3.41 -18.39 -5.34
C PRO A 79 2.53 -17.36 -4.62
N LEU A 80 1.21 -17.56 -4.56
CA LEU A 80 0.29 -16.61 -3.94
C LEU A 80 0.57 -16.41 -2.43
N GLU A 81 0.98 -17.46 -1.75
CA GLU A 81 1.35 -17.45 -0.33
C GLU A 81 2.55 -16.51 -0.10
N GLU A 82 3.59 -16.66 -0.89
CA GLU A 82 4.79 -15.81 -0.85
C GLU A 82 4.47 -14.34 -1.24
N LYS A 83 3.60 -14.18 -2.26
CA LYS A 83 3.18 -12.84 -2.71
C LYS A 83 2.44 -12.07 -1.61
N LYS A 84 1.67 -12.75 -0.78
CA LYS A 84 0.93 -12.12 0.33
C LYS A 84 1.85 -11.59 1.42
N GLU A 85 3.04 -12.15 1.57
CA GLU A 85 4.05 -11.73 2.53
C GLU A 85 5.05 -10.70 1.94
N ALA A 86 5.11 -10.59 0.60
CA ALA A 86 6.06 -9.70 -0.08
C ALA A 86 5.64 -8.23 0.10
N ARG A 87 6.32 -7.51 0.98
CA ARG A 87 6.04 -6.10 1.28
C ARG A 87 6.54 -5.20 0.15
N MET A 88 5.63 -4.40 -0.40
CA MET A 88 5.90 -3.40 -1.45
C MET A 88 6.17 -2.01 -0.88
N GLY A 89 5.75 -1.78 0.35
CA GLY A 89 5.81 -0.53 1.08
C GLY A 89 5.00 -0.64 2.36
N LEU A 90 4.79 0.49 3.03
CA LEU A 90 4.00 0.59 4.26
C LEU A 90 2.94 1.68 4.10
N ALA A 91 1.72 1.39 4.54
CA ALA A 91 0.66 2.39 4.61
C ALA A 91 0.92 3.36 5.77
N ILE A 92 0.98 4.65 5.47
CA ILE A 92 1.18 5.72 6.46
C ILE A 92 -0.07 6.59 6.51
N VAL A 93 -0.61 6.81 7.71
CA VAL A 93 -1.77 7.68 7.93
C VAL A 93 -1.31 9.09 8.27
N ASN A 94 -1.73 10.05 7.48
CA ASN A 94 -1.59 11.47 7.81
C ASN A 94 -2.71 11.87 8.79
N GLN A 95 -2.37 11.90 10.07
CA GLN A 95 -3.34 12.20 11.13
C GLN A 95 -3.94 13.60 11.00
N SER A 96 -3.24 14.56 10.41
CA SER A 96 -3.74 15.94 10.27
C SER A 96 -4.86 16.06 9.23
N THR A 97 -4.92 15.14 8.25
CA THR A 97 -5.91 15.15 7.17
C THR A 97 -6.93 14.03 7.30
N CYS A 98 -6.60 12.93 7.98
CA CYS A 98 -7.51 11.81 8.20
C CYS A 98 -8.75 12.25 8.99
N LEU A 99 -9.94 12.01 8.44
CA LEU A 99 -11.19 12.54 8.97
C LEU A 99 -11.44 12.19 10.44
N PRO A 100 -11.29 10.93 10.91
CA PRO A 100 -11.43 10.60 12.32
C PRO A 100 -10.36 11.26 13.22
N PHE A 101 -9.09 11.28 12.80
CA PHE A 101 -8.03 11.93 13.58
C PHE A 101 -8.20 13.43 13.67
N ALA A 102 -8.70 14.06 12.61
CA ALA A 102 -9.00 15.49 12.57
C ALA A 102 -10.37 15.82 13.23
N GLU A 103 -11.03 14.86 13.83
CA GLU A 103 -12.34 14.98 14.51
C GLU A 103 -13.45 15.59 13.63
N LYS A 104 -13.40 15.35 12.31
CA LYS A 104 -14.33 15.91 11.34
C LYS A 104 -15.50 15.01 11.02
N GLU A 105 -15.23 13.74 10.70
CA GLU A 105 -16.21 12.76 10.26
C GLU A 105 -15.74 11.36 10.58
N ALA A 106 -16.66 10.47 10.98
CA ALA A 106 -16.35 9.06 11.12
C ALA A 106 -16.05 8.43 9.76
N CYS A 107 -14.95 7.69 9.67
CA CYS A 107 -14.52 7.05 8.44
C CYS A 107 -13.70 5.80 8.76
N ASP A 108 -14.07 4.67 8.16
CA ASP A 108 -13.44 3.36 8.36
C ASP A 108 -13.09 2.65 7.04
N LEU A 109 -13.15 3.38 5.92
CA LEU A 109 -12.98 2.83 4.57
C LEU A 109 -11.68 2.03 4.39
N CYS A 110 -10.57 2.51 4.96
CA CYS A 110 -9.26 1.85 4.85
C CYS A 110 -9.22 0.53 5.66
N VAL A 111 -9.89 0.48 6.82
CA VAL A 111 -10.00 -0.72 7.64
C VAL A 111 -10.84 -1.77 6.92
N GLN A 112 -12.04 -1.38 6.45
CA GLN A 112 -12.93 -2.28 5.70
C GLN A 112 -12.25 -2.88 4.48
N GLU A 113 -11.52 -2.06 3.71
CA GLU A 113 -10.82 -2.53 2.51
C GLU A 113 -9.67 -3.48 2.83
N CYS A 114 -8.90 -3.20 3.91
CA CYS A 114 -7.82 -4.05 4.35
C CYS A 114 -8.32 -5.43 4.81
N THR A 115 -9.40 -5.43 5.59
CA THR A 115 -10.07 -6.66 6.04
C THR A 115 -10.65 -7.45 4.87
N ALA A 116 -11.31 -6.78 3.92
CA ALA A 116 -11.85 -7.43 2.72
C ALA A 116 -10.76 -8.07 1.85
N ALA A 117 -9.57 -7.49 1.82
CA ALA A 117 -8.40 -8.04 1.14
C ALA A 117 -7.75 -9.22 1.89
N GLY A 118 -8.12 -9.45 3.14
CA GLY A 118 -7.63 -10.55 3.98
C GLY A 118 -6.26 -10.33 4.60
N TYR A 119 -5.82 -9.06 4.73
CA TYR A 119 -4.56 -8.72 5.40
C TYR A 119 -4.75 -8.38 6.88
N ASP A 120 -5.91 -7.80 7.26
CA ASP A 120 -6.23 -7.37 8.63
C ASP A 120 -5.10 -6.55 9.29
N ALA A 121 -4.47 -5.69 8.47
CA ALA A 121 -3.30 -4.90 8.85
C ALA A 121 -3.65 -3.49 9.32
N ILE A 122 -4.94 -3.15 9.45
CA ILE A 122 -5.41 -1.86 9.96
C ILE A 122 -6.45 -2.10 11.03
N GLU A 123 -6.19 -1.62 12.24
CA GLU A 123 -7.08 -1.71 13.39
C GLU A 123 -7.65 -0.34 13.75
N TYR A 124 -8.53 -0.30 14.74
CA TYR A 124 -9.11 0.94 15.27
C TYR A 124 -8.43 1.37 16.56
N MET A 125 -8.23 2.68 16.71
CA MET A 125 -7.99 3.31 17.98
C MET A 125 -9.03 4.42 18.23
N GLN A 126 -9.37 4.68 19.49
CA GLN A 126 -10.26 5.77 19.84
C GLN A 126 -9.48 7.09 19.95
N VAL A 127 -10.02 8.15 19.34
CA VAL A 127 -9.44 9.50 19.36
C VAL A 127 -10.53 10.53 19.69
N GLY A 128 -10.15 11.68 20.26
CA GLY A 128 -11.08 12.78 20.54
C GLY A 128 -12.16 12.45 21.58
N THR A 129 -11.91 11.47 22.45
CA THR A 129 -12.86 11.07 23.52
C THR A 129 -13.04 12.23 24.50
N GLN A 130 -14.29 12.66 24.70
CA GLN A 130 -14.63 13.63 25.73
C GLN A 130 -14.55 13.00 27.12
N VAL A 131 -14.19 13.81 28.10
CA VAL A 131 -14.22 13.42 29.51
C VAL A 131 -15.27 14.22 30.24
N ASP A 132 -15.94 13.62 31.21
CA ASP A 132 -16.88 14.28 32.09
C ASP A 132 -16.15 15.12 33.16
N ASP A 133 -16.89 15.81 34.01
CA ASP A 133 -16.34 16.67 35.08
C ASP A 133 -15.53 15.87 36.13
N ASP A 134 -15.74 14.55 36.21
CA ASP A 134 -15.03 13.63 37.09
C ASP A 134 -13.82 12.98 36.44
N GLY A 135 -13.55 13.30 35.15
CA GLY A 135 -12.42 12.80 34.37
C GLY A 135 -12.64 11.40 33.74
N ASN A 136 -13.88 10.91 33.71
CA ASN A 136 -14.20 9.63 33.06
C ASN A 136 -14.53 9.84 31.58
N PRO A 137 -14.20 8.88 30.70
CA PRO A 137 -14.54 8.97 29.29
C PRO A 137 -16.06 8.89 29.09
N VAL A 138 -16.59 9.85 28.34
CA VAL A 138 -18.01 9.86 27.96
C VAL A 138 -18.25 8.79 26.90
N SER A 139 -19.18 7.88 27.15
CA SER A 139 -19.58 6.84 26.21
C SER A 139 -20.03 7.45 24.88
N ASP A 140 -19.66 6.80 23.78
CA ASP A 140 -20.00 7.20 22.40
C ASP A 140 -19.49 8.60 21.98
N SER A 141 -18.52 9.16 22.70
CA SER A 141 -17.80 10.37 22.28
C SER A 141 -16.52 10.01 21.51
N GLY A 142 -16.08 10.94 20.64
CA GLY A 142 -14.87 10.77 19.81
C GLY A 142 -15.11 9.92 18.57
N PHE A 143 -14.02 9.51 17.97
CA PHE A 143 -14.00 8.77 16.71
C PHE A 143 -13.11 7.53 16.77
N LEU A 144 -13.44 6.52 15.96
CA LEU A 144 -12.57 5.38 15.70
C LEU A 144 -11.65 5.75 14.53
N ALA A 145 -10.35 5.84 14.78
CA ALA A 145 -9.33 6.19 13.81
C ALA A 145 -8.48 4.97 13.43
N PRO A 146 -7.97 4.89 12.17
CA PRO A 146 -7.19 3.74 11.71
C PRO A 146 -5.76 3.73 12.26
N VAL A 147 -5.30 2.57 12.72
CA VAL A 147 -3.90 2.30 13.09
C VAL A 147 -3.37 1.19 12.22
N VAL A 148 -2.26 1.46 11.52
CA VAL A 148 -1.60 0.46 10.66
C VAL A 148 -0.69 -0.42 11.50
N LEU A 149 -0.87 -1.73 11.38
CA LEU A 149 -0.01 -2.76 11.96
C LEU A 149 1.15 -3.00 10.98
N THR A 150 2.32 -2.50 11.33
CA THR A 150 3.49 -2.48 10.44
C THR A 150 4.01 -3.87 10.09
N ASP A 151 3.83 -4.83 10.99
CA ASP A 151 4.19 -6.24 10.82
C ASP A 151 3.27 -7.00 9.84
N LYS A 152 2.03 -6.53 9.65
CA LYS A 152 1.06 -7.16 8.75
C LYS A 152 0.87 -6.41 7.43
N CYS A 153 1.22 -5.13 7.38
CA CYS A 153 1.00 -4.31 6.21
C CYS A 153 2.00 -4.64 5.09
N VAL A 154 1.48 -5.01 3.93
CA VAL A 154 2.30 -5.31 2.74
C VAL A 154 2.33 -4.17 1.71
N GLY A 155 1.73 -3.03 2.02
CA GLY A 155 1.74 -1.87 1.11
C GLY A 155 0.97 -2.09 -0.20
N CYS A 156 -0.10 -2.90 -0.18
CA CYS A 156 -0.86 -3.24 -1.39
C CYS A 156 -1.59 -2.05 -2.03
N GLY A 157 -1.77 -0.94 -1.30
CA GLY A 157 -2.37 0.30 -1.80
C GLY A 157 -3.90 0.33 -1.83
N LEU A 158 -4.61 -0.76 -1.51
CA LEU A 158 -6.08 -0.81 -1.53
C LEU A 158 -6.72 0.23 -0.60
N CYS A 159 -6.16 0.42 0.59
CA CYS A 159 -6.62 1.44 1.55
C CYS A 159 -6.47 2.86 1.00
N GLN A 160 -5.36 3.17 0.33
CA GLN A 160 -5.12 4.46 -0.33
C GLN A 160 -6.11 4.66 -1.48
N THR A 161 -6.27 3.67 -2.35
CA THR A 161 -7.25 3.68 -3.45
C THR A 161 -8.65 4.00 -2.93
N ARG A 162 -9.07 3.31 -1.87
CA ARG A 162 -10.41 3.51 -1.30
C ARG A 162 -10.60 4.90 -0.73
N CYS A 163 -9.61 5.40 0.02
CA CYS A 163 -9.60 6.76 0.54
C CYS A 163 -9.68 7.79 -0.59
N TYR A 164 -8.85 7.64 -1.63
CA TYR A 164 -8.80 8.55 -2.77
C TYR A 164 -10.12 8.61 -3.52
N HIS A 165 -10.65 7.46 -3.94
CA HIS A 165 -11.88 7.43 -4.73
C HIS A 165 -13.10 7.97 -3.99
N ILE A 166 -13.22 7.70 -2.70
CA ILE A 166 -14.39 8.14 -1.91
C ILE A 166 -14.20 9.55 -1.37
N ASN A 167 -13.13 9.79 -0.59
CA ASN A 167 -12.98 11.03 0.16
C ASN A 167 -12.43 12.18 -0.69
N VAL A 168 -11.62 11.89 -1.73
CA VAL A 168 -11.07 12.92 -2.60
C VAL A 168 -11.96 13.14 -3.83
N LYS A 169 -12.30 12.06 -4.57
CA LYS A 169 -13.00 12.18 -5.87
C LYS A 169 -14.51 12.27 -5.76
N GLN A 170 -15.13 11.50 -4.87
CA GLN A 170 -16.59 11.42 -4.81
C GLN A 170 -17.19 12.41 -3.81
N LYS A 171 -16.64 12.48 -2.60
CA LYS A 171 -17.15 13.35 -1.52
C LYS A 171 -16.46 14.73 -1.48
N GLU A 172 -15.30 14.87 -2.10
CA GLU A 172 -14.48 16.10 -2.10
C GLU A 172 -14.16 16.64 -0.70
N LEU A 173 -14.05 15.74 0.29
CA LEU A 173 -13.73 16.07 1.68
C LEU A 173 -12.23 16.33 1.90
N LEU A 174 -11.39 15.74 1.05
CA LEU A 174 -9.93 15.82 1.11
C LEU A 174 -9.38 16.25 -0.24
N SER A 175 -8.21 16.90 -0.24
CA SER A 175 -7.46 17.23 -1.47
C SER A 175 -6.61 16.06 -1.97
N GLU A 176 -6.22 15.16 -1.08
CA GLU A 176 -5.40 13.98 -1.34
C GLU A 176 -5.76 12.86 -0.36
N SER A 177 -5.33 11.65 -0.60
CA SER A 177 -5.53 10.53 0.33
C SER A 177 -4.88 10.82 1.68
N ALA A 178 -5.62 10.58 2.77
CA ALA A 178 -5.10 10.67 4.12
C ALA A 178 -4.29 9.42 4.55
N ILE A 179 -4.29 8.38 3.75
CA ILE A 179 -3.45 7.19 3.92
C ILE A 179 -2.73 6.93 2.61
N ILE A 180 -1.41 6.87 2.63
CA ILE A 180 -0.55 6.71 1.46
C ILE A 180 0.41 5.57 1.66
N ILE A 181 0.86 4.95 0.57
CA ILE A 181 1.91 3.94 0.61
C ILE A 181 3.25 4.61 0.44
N GLU A 182 4.11 4.43 1.42
CA GLU A 182 5.51 4.87 1.37
C GLU A 182 6.44 3.68 1.22
N THR A 183 7.60 3.92 0.63
CA THR A 183 8.69 2.96 0.45
C THR A 183 9.92 3.44 1.20
N GLY A 184 10.80 2.52 1.55
CA GLY A 184 12.05 2.81 2.27
C GLY A 184 12.66 1.56 2.85
N GLU A 185 13.83 1.68 3.46
CA GLU A 185 14.64 0.56 3.94
C GLU A 185 13.88 -0.40 4.85
N ASP A 186 13.00 0.12 5.71
CA ASP A 186 12.21 -0.71 6.64
C ASP A 186 10.76 -0.96 6.18
N TYR A 187 10.37 -0.43 5.01
CA TYR A 187 8.97 -0.44 4.56
C TYR A 187 8.70 -1.46 3.45
N GLU A 188 9.74 -1.92 2.77
CA GLU A 188 9.62 -2.86 1.67
C GLU A 188 10.63 -4.00 1.78
N ASP A 189 10.25 -5.18 1.27
CA ASP A 189 11.12 -6.32 1.17
C ASP A 189 11.45 -6.61 -0.28
N ARG A 190 12.72 -6.63 -0.61
CA ARG A 190 13.19 -6.91 -1.97
C ARG A 190 14.28 -7.96 -1.94
N LEU A 191 13.91 -9.18 -2.27
CA LEU A 191 14.81 -10.33 -2.26
C LEU A 191 15.21 -10.74 -3.67
N MET A 192 16.51 -10.95 -3.89
CA MET A 192 17.00 -11.60 -5.11
C MET A 192 16.57 -13.05 -5.17
N THR A 193 16.63 -13.74 -4.04
CA THR A 193 16.30 -15.17 -3.88
C THR A 193 15.77 -15.40 -2.46
N GLY A 194 15.22 -16.57 -2.19
CA GLY A 194 14.70 -16.94 -0.88
C GLY A 194 13.20 -16.69 -0.74
N SER A 195 12.70 -16.91 0.45
CA SER A 195 11.29 -16.88 0.82
C SER A 195 10.95 -15.65 1.65
N TYR A 196 9.86 -14.96 1.31
CA TYR A 196 9.31 -13.87 2.11
C TYR A 196 8.65 -14.40 3.40
N ILE A 197 8.07 -15.61 3.33
CA ILE A 197 7.49 -16.30 4.49
C ILE A 197 8.59 -16.60 5.53
N GLU A 198 9.73 -17.10 5.08
CA GLU A 198 10.88 -17.36 5.98
C GLU A 198 11.45 -16.07 6.56
N LEU A 199 11.49 -15.00 5.78
CA LEU A 199 11.96 -13.68 6.23
C LEU A 199 11.17 -13.16 7.43
N HIS A 200 9.84 -13.35 7.44
CA HIS A 200 8.98 -12.81 8.47
C HIS A 200 8.76 -13.76 9.67
N ASN A 201 9.07 -15.07 9.51
CA ASN A 201 8.89 -16.07 10.55
C ASN A 201 10.22 -16.46 11.27
N GLY A 202 11.35 -15.88 10.88
CA GLY A 202 12.66 -16.10 11.47
C GLY A 202 12.99 -15.02 12.48
#